data_2ad6fdb32a6f0854ae3fa07beaa30bb0
#
_entry.id   2ad6fdb32a6f0854ae3fa07beaa30bb0
#
_cell.length_a   1.000
_cell.length_b   1.000
_cell.length_c   1.000
_cell.angle_alpha   90.00
_cell.angle_beta   90.00
_cell.angle_gamma   90.00
#
_symmetry.space_group_name_H-M   'P 1'
#
loop_
_entity.id
_entity.type
_entity.pdbx_description
1 polymer ?
#
loop_
_entity_poly.entity_id
_entity_poly.type
_entity_poly.pdbx_seq_one_letter_code
_entity_poly.pdbx_strand_id
1 'polypeptide(L)'
;MSSKASTAPASNKAAQPLISKEEQRKLAAEQRKLTAPIRREIEDTEKVLAKTETALTAIEEKLADTSLYEESRKADLLKLLDEQSTLQQQQSANEEKLLLAMTTLEEMEAGFE
;
A
#
# COMPACT_ATOMS: atom_id res chain seq x y z
N MET A 1 -53.76 -1.74 16.35
CA MET A 1 -52.85 -1.68 16.45
C MET A 1 -52.02 -1.71 16.46
N SER A 2 -52.02 -1.82 16.32
CA SER A 2 -50.91 -2.05 16.26
C SER A 2 -49.97 -1.98 16.30
N SER A 3 -49.99 -2.05 16.27
CA SER A 3 -48.85 -2.19 16.21
C SER A 3 -48.03 -2.21 16.39
N LYS A 4 -48.10 -2.43 16.38
CA LYS A 4 -47.08 -2.67 16.45
C LYS A 4 -46.14 -2.70 16.39
N ALA A 5 -46.63 -2.83 16.24
CA ALA A 5 -45.58 -3.02 16.13
C ALA A 5 -44.81 -2.83 15.83
N SER A 6 -45.20 -2.93 15.73
CA SER A 6 -44.22 -2.91 15.47
C SER A 6 -43.43 -2.79 15.17
N THR A 7 -43.82 -2.88 14.98
CA THR A 7 -42.87 -2.93 14.81
C THR A 7 -41.96 -2.90 14.61
N ALA A 8 -42.49 -3.08 14.33
CA ALA A 8 -41.51 -3.26 14.25
C ALA A 8 -40.58 -3.23 14.18
N PRO A 9 -40.73 -3.31 14.18
CA PRO A 9 -39.62 -3.49 14.24
C PRO A 9 -38.80 -3.77 14.26
N ALA A 10 -39.10 -4.02 14.18
CA ALA A 10 -38.13 -4.40 14.39
C ALA A 10 -37.37 -4.69 14.18
N SER A 11 -37.72 -4.82 14.03
CA SER A 11 -36.73 -5.21 14.01
C SER A 11 -35.93 -5.13 13.68
N ASN A 12 -35.96 -5.13 13.57
CA ASN A 12 -34.92 -5.18 13.51
C ASN A 12 -34.20 -5.19 13.56
N LYS A 13 -34.48 -5.31 13.39
CA LYS A 13 -33.57 -5.36 13.81
C LYS A 13 -33.05 -6.03 13.92
N ALA A 14 -33.53 -6.06 13.62
CA ALA A 14 -33.02 -6.91 13.96
C ALA A 14 -32.14 -7.40 13.71
N ALA A 15 -32.40 -7.72 13.28
CA ALA A 15 -31.29 -8.30 13.15
C ALA A 15 -30.20 -7.52 13.60
N GLN A 16 -30.53 -6.99 14.23
CA GLN A 16 -29.60 -6.35 14.59
C GLN A 16 -28.83 -6.89 15.36
N PRO A 17 -28.22 -6.71 15.25
CA PRO A 17 -27.17 -7.38 15.71
C PRO A 17 -27.24 -7.64 17.11
N LEU A 18 -26.68 -8.72 17.39
CA LEU A 18 -26.62 -9.23 18.70
C LEU A 18 -25.50 -8.61 19.50
N ILE A 19 -24.65 -7.82 18.87
CA ILE A 19 -23.53 -7.21 19.57
C ILE A 19 -23.76 -5.74 19.80
N SER A 20 -23.34 -5.27 20.98
CA SER A 20 -23.46 -3.89 21.38
C SER A 20 -22.46 -3.02 20.65
N LYS A 21 -22.63 -1.70 20.74
CA LYS A 21 -21.68 -0.76 20.17
C LYS A 21 -20.29 -0.95 20.75
N GLU A 22 -20.23 -1.26 22.05
CA GLU A 22 -18.97 -1.48 22.73
C GLU A 22 -18.25 -2.70 22.15
N GLU A 23 -18.99 -3.77 21.93
CA GLU A 23 -18.43 -4.98 21.35
C GLU A 23 -17.99 -4.74 19.91
N GLN A 24 -18.75 -3.96 19.16
CA GLN A 24 -18.38 -3.60 17.81
C GLN A 24 -17.06 -2.81 17.77
N ARG A 25 -16.87 -1.90 18.72
CA ARG A 25 -15.64 -1.14 18.85
C ARG A 25 -14.46 -2.03 19.16
N LYS A 26 -14.65 -2.98 20.06
CA LYS A 26 -13.60 -3.93 20.41
C LYS A 26 -13.21 -4.78 19.22
N LEU A 27 -14.20 -5.26 18.48
CA LEU A 27 -13.94 -6.07 17.28
C LEU A 27 -13.20 -5.27 16.24
N ALA A 28 -13.63 -4.03 15.99
CA ALA A 28 -12.95 -3.16 15.03
C ALA A 28 -11.52 -2.88 15.45
N ALA A 29 -11.29 -2.69 16.76
CA ALA A 29 -9.93 -2.45 17.24
C ALA A 29 -9.05 -3.67 17.05
N GLU A 30 -9.59 -4.87 17.26
CA GLU A 30 -8.85 -6.09 17.03
C GLU A 30 -8.52 -6.28 15.57
N GLN A 31 -9.48 -5.99 14.70
CA GLN A 31 -9.25 -6.08 13.26
C GLN A 31 -8.15 -5.12 12.82
N ARG A 32 -8.14 -3.90 13.38
CA ARG A 32 -7.07 -2.94 13.08
C ARG A 32 -5.72 -3.44 13.55
N LYS A 33 -5.67 -4.11 14.69
CA LYS A 33 -4.42 -4.69 15.19
C LYS A 33 -3.91 -5.77 14.26
N LEU A 34 -4.81 -6.59 13.75
CA LEU A 34 -4.44 -7.68 12.86
C LEU A 34 -3.90 -7.16 11.53
N THR A 35 -4.45 -6.05 11.03
CA THR A 35 -4.01 -5.50 9.75
C THR A 35 -2.89 -4.49 9.88
N ALA A 36 -2.57 -4.04 11.10
CA ALA A 36 -1.56 -3.00 11.29
C ALA A 36 -0.20 -3.35 10.67
N PRO A 37 0.32 -4.58 10.84
CA PRO A 37 1.62 -4.89 10.23
C PRO A 37 1.60 -4.78 8.72
N ILE A 38 0.51 -5.24 8.07
CA ILE A 38 0.44 -5.21 6.62
C ILE A 38 0.25 -3.78 6.11
N ARG A 39 -0.53 -2.97 6.84
CA ARG A 39 -0.69 -1.56 6.48
C ARG A 39 0.62 -0.80 6.61
N ARG A 40 1.41 -1.14 7.62
CA ARG A 40 2.73 -0.54 7.80
C ARG A 40 3.67 -0.93 6.67
N GLU A 41 3.63 -2.19 6.27
CA GLU A 41 4.45 -2.66 5.16
C GLU A 41 4.09 -1.92 3.87
N ILE A 42 2.80 -1.71 3.63
CA ILE A 42 2.35 -0.94 2.47
C ILE A 42 2.92 0.48 2.51
N GLU A 43 2.80 1.13 3.66
CA GLU A 43 3.27 2.50 3.82
C GLU A 43 4.78 2.60 3.62
N ASP A 44 5.52 1.67 4.23
CA ASP A 44 6.98 1.67 4.12
C ASP A 44 7.42 1.41 2.68
N THR A 45 6.74 0.49 2.00
CA THR A 45 7.07 0.16 0.62
C THR A 45 6.77 1.34 -0.30
N GLU A 46 5.66 2.06 -0.06
CA GLU A 46 5.35 3.25 -0.82
C GLU A 46 6.41 4.33 -0.65
N LYS A 47 6.94 4.47 0.56
CA LYS A 47 8.02 5.44 0.82
C LYS A 47 9.29 5.06 0.07
N VAL A 48 9.62 3.77 0.06
CA VAL A 48 10.80 3.29 -0.68
C VAL A 48 10.61 3.55 -2.17
N LEU A 49 9.41 3.27 -2.70
CA LEU A 49 9.14 3.53 -4.11
C LEU A 49 9.27 5.00 -4.47
N ALA A 50 8.80 5.89 -3.59
CA ALA A 50 8.91 7.33 -3.83
C ALA A 50 10.38 7.77 -3.88
N LYS A 51 11.21 7.23 -2.99
CA LYS A 51 12.64 7.55 -2.99
C LYS A 51 13.33 7.01 -4.24
N THR A 52 12.97 5.81 -4.64
CA THR A 52 13.54 5.19 -5.83
C THR A 52 13.18 5.99 -7.07
N GLU A 53 11.94 6.45 -7.16
CA GLU A 53 11.49 7.26 -8.28
C GLU A 53 12.25 8.59 -8.35
N THR A 54 12.46 9.23 -7.21
CA THR A 54 13.23 10.48 -7.14
C THR A 54 14.66 10.24 -7.62
N ALA A 55 15.27 9.15 -7.19
CA ALA A 55 16.64 8.81 -7.59
C ALA A 55 16.72 8.52 -9.07
N LEU A 56 15.72 7.82 -9.62
CA LEU A 56 15.68 7.53 -11.05
C LEU A 56 15.53 8.81 -11.88
N THR A 57 14.68 9.72 -11.42
CA THR A 57 14.52 11.01 -12.10
C THR A 57 15.84 11.78 -12.13
N ALA A 58 16.56 11.79 -11.02
CA ALA A 58 17.85 12.48 -10.96
C ALA A 58 18.86 11.86 -11.93
N ILE A 59 18.86 10.53 -12.04
CA ILE A 59 19.75 9.85 -12.97
C ILE A 59 19.37 10.18 -14.41
N GLU A 60 18.08 10.19 -14.71
CA GLU A 60 17.60 10.52 -16.06
C GLU A 60 18.02 11.93 -16.46
N GLU A 61 17.99 12.87 -15.51
CA GLU A 61 18.44 14.22 -15.78
C GLU A 61 19.93 14.25 -16.12
N LYS A 62 20.72 13.48 -15.40
CA LYS A 62 22.15 13.39 -15.68
C LYS A 62 22.41 12.72 -17.03
N LEU A 63 21.62 11.71 -17.36
CA LEU A 63 21.76 11.01 -18.64
C LEU A 63 21.36 11.89 -19.83
N ALA A 64 20.60 12.94 -19.59
CA ALA A 64 20.21 13.89 -20.63
C ALA A 64 21.32 14.88 -20.96
N ASP A 65 22.36 14.95 -20.13
CA ASP A 65 23.51 15.84 -20.38
C ASP A 65 24.37 15.29 -21.51
N THR A 66 24.42 16.00 -22.63
CA THR A 66 25.11 15.52 -23.80
C THR A 66 26.62 15.36 -23.58
N SER A 67 27.20 16.16 -22.68
CA SER A 67 28.65 16.06 -22.42
C SER A 67 29.00 14.73 -21.75
N LEU A 68 28.04 14.05 -21.16
CA LEU A 68 28.25 12.75 -20.52
C LEU A 68 28.69 11.69 -21.56
N TYR A 69 28.33 11.90 -22.81
CA TYR A 69 28.59 10.91 -23.87
C TYR A 69 29.94 11.10 -24.54
N GLU A 70 30.75 12.06 -24.05
CA GLU A 70 32.10 12.25 -24.55
C GLU A 70 32.98 11.10 -24.06
N GLU A 71 34.01 10.81 -24.86
CA GLU A 71 34.92 9.72 -24.58
C GLU A 71 35.53 9.82 -23.19
N SER A 72 35.88 11.03 -22.77
CA SER A 72 36.50 11.26 -21.45
C SER A 72 35.58 10.95 -20.29
N ARG A 73 34.26 10.83 -20.54
CA ARG A 73 33.29 10.60 -19.51
C ARG A 73 32.62 9.23 -19.56
N LYS A 74 33.23 8.33 -20.34
CA LYS A 74 32.64 7.00 -20.53
C LYS A 74 32.43 6.25 -19.22
N ALA A 75 33.38 6.35 -18.30
CA ALA A 75 33.27 5.67 -17.01
C ALA A 75 32.08 6.19 -16.20
N ASP A 76 31.87 7.53 -16.26
CA ASP A 76 30.71 8.14 -15.57
C ASP A 76 29.41 7.64 -16.16
N LEU A 77 29.33 7.57 -17.47
CA LEU A 77 28.14 7.08 -18.16
C LEU A 77 27.82 5.65 -17.77
N LEU A 78 28.80 4.77 -17.78
CA LEU A 78 28.61 3.38 -17.42
C LEU A 78 28.14 3.23 -15.99
N LYS A 79 28.69 4.05 -15.08
CA LYS A 79 28.28 4.02 -13.69
C LYS A 79 26.82 4.44 -13.53
N LEU A 80 26.42 5.50 -14.24
CA LEU A 80 25.02 5.96 -14.17
C LEU A 80 24.05 4.93 -14.72
N LEU A 81 24.43 4.27 -15.81
CA LEU A 81 23.59 3.23 -16.40
C LEU A 81 23.45 2.04 -15.45
N ASP A 82 24.53 1.70 -14.74
CA ASP A 82 24.48 0.62 -13.77
C ASP A 82 23.57 0.99 -12.58
N GLU A 83 23.70 2.22 -12.09
CA GLU A 83 22.84 2.70 -11.01
C GLU A 83 21.38 2.72 -11.44
N GLN A 84 21.11 3.14 -12.67
CA GLN A 84 19.76 3.15 -13.21
C GLN A 84 19.16 1.74 -13.21
N SER A 85 19.96 0.78 -13.71
CA SER A 85 19.52 -0.61 -13.78
C SER A 85 19.19 -1.17 -12.40
N THR A 86 20.06 -0.90 -11.41
CA THR A 86 19.84 -1.36 -10.06
C THR A 86 18.57 -0.76 -9.47
N LEU A 87 18.37 0.55 -9.66
CA LEU A 87 17.17 1.22 -9.15
C LEU A 87 15.90 0.73 -9.82
N GLN A 88 15.97 0.44 -11.12
CA GLN A 88 14.81 -0.11 -11.84
C GLN A 88 14.44 -1.50 -11.32
N GLN A 89 15.44 -2.32 -11.00
CA GLN A 89 15.20 -3.63 -10.41
C GLN A 89 14.57 -3.50 -9.03
N GLN A 90 15.07 -2.58 -8.23
CA GLN A 90 14.50 -2.32 -6.90
C GLN A 90 13.06 -1.82 -7.02
N GLN A 91 12.80 -0.96 -8.00
CA GLN A 91 11.46 -0.44 -8.23
C GLN A 91 10.49 -1.57 -8.56
N SER A 92 10.87 -2.45 -9.48
CA SER A 92 10.02 -3.58 -9.86
C SER A 92 9.75 -4.50 -8.68
N ALA A 93 10.78 -4.81 -7.91
CA ALA A 93 10.64 -5.70 -6.75
C ALA A 93 9.72 -5.09 -5.70
N ASN A 94 9.84 -3.79 -5.48
CA ASN A 94 8.99 -3.12 -4.48
C ASN A 94 7.57 -2.91 -4.98
N GLU A 95 7.37 -2.71 -6.28
CA GLU A 95 6.03 -2.65 -6.85
C GLU A 95 5.30 -3.97 -6.66
N GLU A 96 6.02 -5.07 -6.88
CA GLU A 96 5.46 -6.39 -6.68
C GLU A 96 5.13 -6.64 -5.21
N LYS A 97 6.04 -6.25 -4.34
CA LYS A 97 5.84 -6.37 -2.90
C LYS A 97 4.63 -5.57 -2.45
N LEU A 98 4.49 -4.36 -2.96
CA LEU A 98 3.35 -3.51 -2.64
C LEU A 98 2.04 -4.15 -3.08
N LEU A 99 2.01 -4.68 -4.29
CA LEU A 99 0.82 -5.31 -4.83
C LEU A 99 0.41 -6.52 -3.98
N LEU A 100 1.39 -7.34 -3.58
CA LEU A 100 1.12 -8.50 -2.72
C LEU A 100 0.58 -8.07 -1.36
N ALA A 101 1.16 -7.02 -0.79
CA ALA A 101 0.73 -6.53 0.52
C ALA A 101 -0.69 -5.97 0.44
N MET A 102 -1.00 -5.24 -0.62
CA MET A 102 -2.35 -4.70 -0.81
C MET A 102 -3.37 -5.81 -0.99
N THR A 103 -3.01 -6.85 -1.74
CA THR A 103 -3.87 -8.01 -1.93
C THR A 103 -4.11 -8.73 -0.61
N THR A 104 -3.06 -8.89 0.18
CA THR A 104 -3.17 -9.52 1.49
C THR A 104 -4.11 -8.73 2.39
N LEU A 105 -3.98 -7.41 2.39
CA LEU A 105 -4.85 -6.56 3.20
C LEU A 105 -6.31 -6.72 2.77
N GLU A 106 -6.56 -6.72 1.47
CA GLU A 106 -7.92 -6.91 0.96
C GLU A 106 -8.51 -8.25 1.40
N GLU A 107 -7.70 -9.31 1.33
CA GLU A 107 -8.14 -10.63 1.75
C GLU A 107 -8.44 -10.69 3.24
N MET A 108 -7.60 -10.04 4.04
CA MET A 108 -7.83 -9.98 5.47
C MET A 108 -9.12 -9.23 5.79
N GLU A 109 -9.33 -8.10 5.13
CA GLU A 109 -10.52 -7.29 5.37
C GLU A 109 -11.78 -7.98 4.90
N ALA A 110 -11.70 -8.70 3.79
CA ALA A 110 -12.82 -9.50 3.31
C ALA A 110 -13.20 -10.59 4.31
N GLY A 111 -12.21 -11.13 5.00
CA GLY A 111 -12.45 -12.15 6.02
C GLY A 111 -13.14 -11.62 7.27
N PHE A 112 -13.19 -10.29 7.44
CA PHE A 112 -13.87 -9.67 8.58
C PHE A 112 -15.37 -9.48 8.36
N GLU A 113 -15.83 -9.64 7.12
CA GLU A 113 -17.25 -9.43 6.78
C GLU A 113 -18.14 -10.67 6.97
#